data_6a3f31a591b80217202da73423887fae
#
_entry.id   6a3f31a591b80217202da73423887fae
#
_cell.length_a   1.000
_cell.length_b   1.000
_cell.length_c   1.000
_cell.angle_alpha   90.00
_cell.angle_beta   90.00
_cell.angle_gamma   90.00
#
_symmetry.space_group_name_H-M   'P 1'
#
loop_
_entity.id
_entity.type
_entity.pdbx_description
1 polymer ?
#
loop_
_entity_poly.entity_id
_entity_poly.type
_entity_poly.pdbx_seq_one_letter_code
_entity_poly.pdbx_strand_id
1 'polypeptide(L)'
;AELAFNEMNQNFTVREQIILRLKNRLAQLRATAKRSELRLKLARRDLKETSIFAPFGGFLANASFSRGQKVGINERIVRLIEAKRLEVKFRISERNFSDLLTPKIEIFSNNFKVTELMEKKIQVKWKIGKRTFIYDAIINRLGAEIDASGGGIDVFAELIGIDLVTPLRPGAFVEVNIPSRLYKDVVMVPDSALVRDKIIYLVINGRVKEKIVNPLRCGAKDILLGDKDLDGSVVITRPFPKIADGLMVRAR
;
A
#
# COMPACT_ATOMS: atom_id res chain seq x y z
N ALA A 1 14.09 19.81 89.81
CA ALA A 1 14.36 18.86 88.68
C ALA A 1 13.09 18.63 87.81
N GLU A 2 11.93 18.31 88.34
CA GLU A 2 10.66 18.08 87.63
C GLU A 2 10.17 19.26 86.80
N LEU A 3 10.22 20.47 87.34
CA LEU A 3 9.80 21.72 86.70
C LEU A 3 10.65 21.97 85.40
N ALA A 4 11.94 21.83 85.51
CA ALA A 4 12.86 22.00 84.31
C ALA A 4 12.67 20.93 83.24
N PHE A 5 12.33 19.69 83.61
CA PHE A 5 12.00 18.61 82.71
C PHE A 5 10.65 18.89 81.98
N ASN A 6 9.61 19.39 82.71
CA ASN A 6 8.35 19.74 82.08
C ASN A 6 8.47 20.94 81.14
N GLU A 7 9.26 21.94 81.43
CA GLU A 7 9.53 23.07 80.53
C GLU A 7 10.26 22.63 79.29
N MET A 8 11.20 21.70 79.43
CA MET A 8 11.96 21.15 78.25
C MET A 8 11.08 20.33 77.32
N ASN A 9 10.16 19.49 77.88
CA ASN A 9 9.19 18.73 77.09
C ASN A 9 8.18 19.65 76.38
N GLN A 10 7.68 20.72 77.05
CA GLN A 10 6.80 21.69 76.38
C GLN A 10 7.55 22.41 75.23
N ASN A 11 8.78 22.78 75.41
CA ASN A 11 9.59 23.40 74.38
C ASN A 11 9.84 22.46 73.21
N PHE A 12 10.00 21.15 73.45
CA PHE A 12 10.12 20.13 72.39
C PHE A 12 8.83 20.01 71.59
N THR A 13 7.67 19.88 72.23
CA THR A 13 6.38 19.78 71.57
C THR A 13 6.04 21.04 70.77
N VAL A 14 6.34 22.21 71.24
CA VAL A 14 6.16 23.46 70.49
C VAL A 14 7.06 23.50 69.24
N ARG A 15 8.31 23.09 69.35
CA ARG A 15 9.22 23.02 68.23
C ARG A 15 8.80 22.00 67.17
N GLU A 16 8.31 20.84 67.58
CA GLU A 16 7.77 19.83 66.64
C GLU A 16 6.53 20.38 65.90
N GLN A 17 5.63 21.04 66.58
CA GLN A 17 4.46 21.68 65.96
C GLN A 17 4.87 22.76 64.93
N ILE A 18 5.90 23.58 65.27
CA ILE A 18 6.40 24.60 64.36
C ILE A 18 7.02 23.92 63.11
N ILE A 19 7.80 22.87 63.29
CA ILE A 19 8.41 22.11 62.15
C ILE A 19 7.31 21.53 61.26
N LEU A 20 6.25 20.94 61.84
CA LEU A 20 5.14 20.39 61.11
C LEU A 20 4.37 21.47 60.31
N ARG A 21 4.12 22.63 60.94
CA ARG A 21 3.49 23.79 60.26
C ARG A 21 4.35 24.30 59.11
N LEU A 22 5.66 24.40 59.29
CA LEU A 22 6.59 24.84 58.24
C LEU A 22 6.64 23.83 57.07
N LYS A 23 6.66 22.54 57.36
CA LYS A 23 6.60 21.49 56.34
C LYS A 23 5.32 21.61 55.52
N ASN A 24 4.17 21.74 56.17
CA ASN A 24 2.87 21.90 55.53
C ASN A 24 2.81 23.18 54.68
N ARG A 25 3.33 24.29 55.23
CA ARG A 25 3.43 25.55 54.48
C ARG A 25 4.33 25.46 53.24
N LEU A 26 5.46 24.78 53.35
CA LEU A 26 6.36 24.55 52.25
C LEU A 26 5.72 23.66 51.17
N ALA A 27 4.99 22.61 51.59
CA ALA A 27 4.25 21.76 50.66
C ALA A 27 3.17 22.57 49.92
N GLN A 28 2.42 23.43 50.62
CA GLN A 28 1.41 24.31 50.05
C GLN A 28 2.01 25.30 49.04
N LEU A 29 3.14 25.93 49.37
CA LEU A 29 3.84 26.86 48.49
C LEU A 29 4.38 26.14 47.22
N ARG A 30 4.95 24.95 47.40
CA ARG A 30 5.40 24.12 46.28
C ARG A 30 4.24 23.74 45.34
N ALA A 31 3.09 23.35 45.91
CA ALA A 31 1.91 23.03 45.13
C ALA A 31 1.37 24.26 44.37
N THR A 32 1.40 25.43 44.99
CA THR A 32 0.97 26.69 44.37
C THR A 32 1.93 27.10 43.24
N ALA A 33 3.24 27.01 43.48
CA ALA A 33 4.25 27.27 42.44
C ALA A 33 4.10 26.33 41.24
N LYS A 34 3.91 25.03 41.50
CA LYS A 34 3.66 24.03 40.44
C LYS A 34 2.39 24.31 39.65
N ARG A 35 1.33 24.71 40.32
CA ARG A 35 0.08 25.10 39.65
C ARG A 35 0.28 26.32 38.75
N SER A 36 1.01 27.31 39.19
CA SER A 36 1.31 28.52 38.40
C SER A 36 2.19 28.18 37.21
N GLU A 37 3.18 27.31 37.35
CA GLU A 37 4.04 26.79 36.26
C GLU A 37 3.19 26.09 35.18
N LEU A 38 2.25 25.22 35.60
CA LEU A 38 1.37 24.52 34.67
C LEU A 38 0.43 25.51 33.94
N ARG A 39 -0.11 26.51 34.65
CA ARG A 39 -0.92 27.57 33.99
C ARG A 39 -0.12 28.33 32.93
N LEU A 40 1.13 28.69 33.24
CA LEU A 40 1.99 29.36 32.30
C LEU A 40 2.27 28.48 31.09
N LYS A 41 2.54 27.17 31.31
CA LYS A 41 2.76 26.20 30.21
C LYS A 41 1.53 26.08 29.31
N LEU A 42 0.34 26.01 29.89
CA LEU A 42 -0.93 25.99 29.13
C LEU A 42 -1.11 27.27 28.30
N ALA A 43 -0.96 28.45 28.91
CA ALA A 43 -1.10 29.73 28.22
C ALA A 43 -0.08 29.89 27.05
N ARG A 44 1.15 29.41 27.24
CA ARG A 44 2.16 29.40 26.17
C ARG A 44 1.79 28.45 25.04
N ARG A 45 1.21 27.27 25.35
CA ARG A 45 0.71 26.35 24.34
C ARG A 45 -0.42 26.98 23.55
N ASP A 46 -1.40 27.54 24.25
CA ASP A 46 -2.57 28.16 23.64
C ASP A 46 -2.15 29.33 22.72
N LEU A 47 -1.19 30.15 23.14
CA LEU A 47 -0.59 31.17 22.28
C LEU A 47 0.11 30.57 21.05
N LYS A 48 0.84 29.47 21.18
CA LYS A 48 1.49 28.82 20.04
C LYS A 48 0.45 28.27 19.06
N GLU A 49 -0.67 27.77 19.54
CA GLU A 49 -1.76 27.20 18.74
C GLU A 49 -2.57 28.28 17.98
N THR A 50 -2.40 29.59 18.30
CA THR A 50 -2.99 30.67 17.50
C THR A 50 -2.34 30.82 16.11
N SER A 51 -1.17 30.24 15.90
CA SER A 51 -0.46 30.27 14.62
C SER A 51 -0.31 28.85 14.09
N ILE A 52 -0.94 28.56 12.97
CA ILE A 52 -0.92 27.25 12.33
C ILE A 52 0.11 27.25 11.21
N PHE A 53 1.08 26.37 11.30
CA PHE A 53 2.14 26.21 10.30
C PHE A 53 2.01 24.87 9.59
N ALA A 54 2.34 24.86 8.29
CA ALA A 54 2.42 23.63 7.52
C ALA A 54 3.58 22.76 8.05
N PRO A 55 3.33 21.50 8.47
CA PRO A 55 4.37 20.62 9.01
C PRO A 55 5.34 20.10 7.93
N PHE A 56 4.96 20.16 6.65
CA PHE A 56 5.76 19.75 5.51
C PHE A 56 5.39 20.54 4.27
N GLY A 57 6.23 20.49 3.23
CA GLY A 57 5.97 21.12 1.93
C GLY A 57 4.94 20.33 1.12
N GLY A 58 3.95 21.04 0.57
CA GLY A 58 2.87 20.36 -0.15
C GLY A 58 1.87 21.32 -0.78
N PHE A 59 0.74 20.75 -1.21
CA PHE A 59 -0.37 21.47 -1.82
C PHE A 59 -1.52 21.62 -0.83
N LEU A 60 -2.10 22.81 -0.81
CA LEU A 60 -3.32 23.08 -0.05
C LEU A 60 -4.53 22.69 -0.90
N ALA A 61 -5.37 21.82 -0.37
CA ALA A 61 -6.63 21.44 -0.98
C ALA A 61 -7.79 21.78 -0.05
N ASN A 62 -8.94 22.11 -0.63
CA ASN A 62 -10.17 22.42 0.11
C ASN A 62 -9.95 23.51 1.17
N ALA A 63 -9.23 24.59 0.79
CA ALA A 63 -9.11 25.76 1.65
C ALA A 63 -10.48 26.44 1.76
N SER A 64 -11.08 26.34 2.94
CA SER A 64 -12.46 26.79 3.23
C SER A 64 -12.44 27.85 4.31
N PHE A 65 -11.60 28.88 4.11
CA PHE A 65 -11.51 29.97 5.06
C PHE A 65 -11.38 31.33 4.38
N SER A 66 -11.95 32.35 5.01
CA SER A 66 -11.83 33.75 4.56
C SER A 66 -11.20 34.59 5.67
N ARG A 67 -10.55 35.69 5.27
CA ARG A 67 -9.98 36.62 6.23
C ARG A 67 -11.10 37.21 7.14
N GLY A 68 -10.90 37.15 8.43
CA GLY A 68 -11.89 37.60 9.44
C GLY A 68 -12.95 36.54 9.82
N GLN A 69 -12.89 35.36 9.24
CA GLN A 69 -13.78 34.27 9.60
C GLN A 69 -13.44 33.72 10.99
N LYS A 70 -14.47 33.45 11.80
CA LYS A 70 -14.34 32.76 13.08
C LYS A 70 -14.24 31.27 12.83
N VAL A 71 -13.19 30.66 13.37
CA VAL A 71 -12.96 29.21 13.29
C VAL A 71 -13.37 28.55 14.59
N GLY A 72 -14.15 27.48 14.50
CA GLY A 72 -14.60 26.68 15.65
C GLY A 72 -13.59 25.61 16.04
N ILE A 73 -13.82 25.01 17.21
CA ILE A 73 -13.03 23.86 17.68
C ILE A 73 -13.32 22.68 16.76
N ASN A 74 -12.29 21.95 16.33
CA ASN A 74 -12.36 20.82 15.40
C ASN A 74 -12.86 21.16 13.98
N GLU A 75 -12.92 22.43 13.62
CA GLU A 75 -13.25 22.84 12.27
C GLU A 75 -12.06 22.56 11.32
N ARG A 76 -12.34 21.94 10.17
CA ARG A 76 -11.32 21.69 9.17
C ARG A 76 -11.11 22.93 8.32
N ILE A 77 -9.95 23.56 8.44
CA ILE A 77 -9.62 24.79 7.74
C ILE A 77 -9.09 24.46 6.32
N VAL A 78 -8.20 23.48 6.23
CA VAL A 78 -7.49 23.13 5.00
C VAL A 78 -7.03 21.69 5.04
N ARG A 79 -6.87 21.09 3.87
CA ARG A 79 -6.20 19.80 3.71
C ARG A 79 -4.83 20.02 3.09
N LEU A 80 -3.78 19.62 3.78
CA LEU A 80 -2.42 19.65 3.26
C LEU A 80 -2.09 18.28 2.66
N ILE A 81 -1.61 18.27 1.44
CA ILE A 81 -1.20 17.08 0.68
C ILE A 81 0.29 17.15 0.45
N GLU A 82 1.03 16.16 0.92
CA GLU A 82 2.47 16.10 0.73
C GLU A 82 2.81 15.95 -0.76
N ALA A 83 3.70 16.81 -1.26
CA ALA A 83 4.04 16.82 -2.68
C ALA A 83 5.07 15.77 -3.06
N LYS A 84 5.93 15.38 -2.14
CA LYS A 84 7.05 14.46 -2.39
C LYS A 84 6.69 12.99 -2.20
N ARG A 85 5.51 12.70 -1.64
CA ARG A 85 5.10 11.36 -1.29
C ARG A 85 3.72 11.04 -1.85
N LEU A 86 3.71 10.50 -3.06
CA LEU A 86 2.49 10.02 -3.69
C LEU A 86 2.54 8.50 -3.82
N GLU A 87 1.43 7.87 -3.49
CA GLU A 87 1.23 6.44 -3.70
C GLU A 87 0.23 6.20 -4.83
N VAL A 88 0.49 5.19 -5.62
CA VAL A 88 -0.47 4.63 -6.57
C VAL A 88 -1.08 3.39 -5.97
N LYS A 89 -2.41 3.40 -5.85
CA LYS A 89 -3.19 2.22 -5.48
C LYS A 89 -3.73 1.57 -6.76
N PHE A 90 -3.47 0.29 -6.93
CA PHE A 90 -4.01 -0.49 -8.03
C PHE A 90 -4.35 -1.91 -7.56
N ARG A 91 -5.18 -2.59 -8.32
CA ARG A 91 -5.63 -3.95 -8.00
C ARG A 91 -5.05 -4.95 -8.99
N ILE A 92 -4.56 -6.05 -8.48
CA ILE A 92 -4.08 -7.18 -9.27
C ILE A 92 -5.01 -8.35 -9.03
N SER A 93 -5.49 -8.99 -10.10
CA SER A 93 -6.29 -10.22 -9.97
C SER A 93 -5.44 -11.35 -9.37
N GLU A 94 -6.09 -12.31 -8.72
CA GLU A 94 -5.42 -13.47 -8.11
C GLU A 94 -4.54 -14.23 -9.12
N ARG A 95 -5.02 -14.39 -10.35
CA ARG A 95 -4.30 -15.04 -11.44
C ARG A 95 -3.00 -14.31 -11.76
N ASN A 96 -3.06 -12.99 -11.94
CA ASN A 96 -1.87 -12.19 -12.22
C ASN A 96 -0.94 -12.07 -11.01
N PHE A 97 -1.50 -12.13 -9.81
CA PHE A 97 -0.72 -12.10 -8.58
C PHE A 97 0.12 -13.38 -8.43
N SER A 98 -0.44 -14.54 -8.76
CA SER A 98 0.33 -15.79 -8.76
C SER A 98 1.49 -15.78 -9.75
N ASP A 99 1.32 -15.12 -10.92
CA ASP A 99 2.39 -14.97 -11.92
C ASP A 99 3.53 -14.05 -11.44
N LEU A 100 3.23 -13.11 -10.55
CA LEU A 100 4.21 -12.19 -9.97
C LEU A 100 4.97 -12.82 -8.79
N LEU A 101 4.33 -13.74 -8.07
CA LEU A 101 4.93 -14.56 -7.04
C LEU A 101 5.69 -15.70 -7.73
N THR A 102 6.90 -15.46 -8.20
CA THR A 102 7.71 -16.49 -8.86
C THR A 102 8.10 -17.55 -7.84
N PRO A 103 7.70 -18.82 -7.99
CA PRO A 103 8.42 -19.88 -7.30
C PRO A 103 9.78 -20.00 -7.96
N LYS A 104 10.87 -19.70 -7.31
CA LYS A 104 12.10 -20.46 -7.54
C LYS A 104 11.69 -21.90 -7.31
N ILE A 105 11.81 -22.71 -8.36
CA ILE A 105 11.46 -24.11 -8.40
C ILE A 105 12.20 -24.85 -7.28
N GLU A 106 11.62 -24.86 -6.11
CA GLU A 106 11.86 -25.84 -5.07
C GLU A 106 10.47 -26.34 -4.67
N ILE A 107 10.11 -27.47 -5.27
CA ILE A 107 8.80 -28.13 -5.25
C ILE A 107 8.31 -28.48 -3.84
N PHE A 108 9.07 -28.21 -2.80
CA PHE A 108 8.80 -28.61 -1.41
C PHE A 108 8.91 -27.49 -0.36
N SER A 109 9.02 -26.24 -0.74
CA SER A 109 9.07 -25.13 0.22
C SER A 109 7.83 -24.26 0.10
N ASN A 110 6.92 -24.37 1.08
CA ASN A 110 5.76 -23.49 1.26
C ASN A 110 6.15 -22.01 1.62
N ASN A 111 7.40 -21.62 1.42
CA ASN A 111 7.88 -20.28 1.68
C ASN A 111 7.71 -19.40 0.44
N PHE A 112 6.48 -18.98 0.17
CA PHE A 112 6.22 -17.83 -0.72
C PHE A 112 6.78 -16.57 -0.06
N LYS A 113 7.91 -16.10 -0.55
CA LYS A 113 8.46 -14.83 -0.09
C LYS A 113 7.71 -13.70 -0.81
N VAL A 114 6.65 -13.22 -0.19
CA VAL A 114 5.95 -11.96 -0.54
C VAL A 114 6.95 -10.80 -0.67
N THR A 115 8.11 -10.92 -0.03
CA THR A 115 9.24 -9.98 -0.07
C THR A 115 9.79 -9.75 -1.48
N GLU A 116 9.65 -10.69 -2.42
CA GLU A 116 10.13 -10.49 -3.80
C GLU A 116 9.26 -9.54 -4.63
N LEU A 117 8.00 -9.40 -4.26
CA LEU A 117 7.10 -8.42 -4.87
C LEU A 117 7.31 -7.03 -4.26
N MET A 118 7.64 -6.98 -2.98
CA MET A 118 8.08 -5.75 -2.32
C MET A 118 9.41 -5.31 -2.91
N GLU A 119 9.60 -4.00 -3.04
CA GLU A 119 10.76 -3.38 -3.67
C GLU A 119 10.85 -3.55 -5.21
N LYS A 120 9.87 -4.22 -5.84
CA LYS A 120 9.83 -4.32 -7.29
C LYS A 120 9.57 -2.95 -7.92
N LYS A 121 10.46 -2.56 -8.83
CA LYS A 121 10.31 -1.34 -9.63
C LYS A 121 9.24 -1.55 -10.69
N ILE A 122 8.35 -0.59 -10.80
CA ILE A 122 7.25 -0.56 -11.77
C ILE A 122 7.20 0.78 -12.46
N GLN A 123 6.55 0.84 -13.61
CA GLN A 123 6.33 2.10 -14.32
C GLN A 123 4.87 2.51 -14.25
N VAL A 124 4.67 3.77 -13.93
CA VAL A 124 3.36 4.42 -13.86
C VAL A 124 3.23 5.42 -14.99
N LYS A 125 2.27 5.20 -15.87
CA LYS A 125 1.99 6.07 -17.02
C LYS A 125 0.74 6.89 -16.75
N TRP A 126 0.87 8.19 -16.85
CA TRP A 126 -0.24 9.12 -16.73
C TRP A 126 -0.47 9.85 -18.05
N LYS A 127 -1.66 9.68 -18.62
CA LYS A 127 -2.05 10.30 -19.89
C LYS A 127 -2.96 11.50 -19.64
N ILE A 128 -2.56 12.66 -20.15
CA ILE A 128 -3.40 13.87 -20.18
C ILE A 128 -3.49 14.35 -21.62
N GLY A 129 -4.65 14.24 -22.22
CA GLY A 129 -4.83 14.58 -23.63
C GLY A 129 -3.86 13.78 -24.50
N LYS A 130 -3.00 14.49 -25.24
CA LYS A 130 -1.97 13.88 -26.11
C LYS A 130 -0.62 13.62 -25.43
N ARG A 131 -0.46 14.03 -24.17
CA ARG A 131 0.81 13.90 -23.43
C ARG A 131 0.79 12.69 -22.52
N THR A 132 1.89 11.96 -22.49
CA THR A 132 2.09 10.83 -21.57
C THR A 132 3.28 11.15 -20.68
N PHE A 133 3.08 11.09 -19.39
CA PHE A 133 4.11 11.20 -18.37
C PHE A 133 4.39 9.80 -17.82
N ILE A 134 5.67 9.48 -17.65
CA ILE A 134 6.11 8.19 -17.13
C ILE A 134 6.86 8.46 -15.84
N TYR A 135 6.48 7.75 -14.79
CA TYR A 135 7.10 7.81 -13.48
C TYR A 135 7.52 6.42 -13.05
N ASP A 136 8.63 6.34 -12.37
CA ASP A 136 9.06 5.10 -11.72
C ASP A 136 8.42 5.03 -10.32
N ALA A 137 8.05 3.83 -9.92
CA ALA A 137 7.51 3.57 -8.60
C ALA A 137 8.05 2.25 -8.04
N ILE A 138 8.01 2.12 -6.72
CA ILE A 138 8.40 0.89 -6.01
C ILE A 138 7.19 0.38 -5.24
N ILE A 139 6.90 -0.91 -5.36
CA ILE A 139 5.86 -1.56 -4.57
C ILE A 139 6.35 -1.62 -3.12
N ASN A 140 5.63 -0.97 -2.22
CA ASN A 140 5.99 -0.89 -0.80
C ASN A 140 5.08 -1.70 0.12
N ARG A 141 3.83 -1.96 -0.27
CA ARG A 141 2.90 -2.76 0.54
C ARG A 141 1.79 -3.39 -0.29
N LEU A 142 1.26 -4.48 0.22
CA LEU A 142 0.07 -5.16 -0.27
C LEU A 142 -1.11 -4.91 0.67
N GLY A 143 -2.31 -4.96 0.15
CA GLY A 143 -3.52 -4.94 0.96
C GLY A 143 -3.58 -6.15 1.88
N ALA A 144 -4.09 -5.95 3.09
CA ALA A 144 -4.25 -7.01 4.08
C ALA A 144 -5.43 -7.94 3.76
N GLU A 145 -6.33 -7.52 2.89
CA GLU A 145 -7.57 -8.22 2.57
C GLU A 145 -7.69 -8.44 1.07
N ILE A 146 -8.29 -9.56 0.69
CA ILE A 146 -8.74 -9.85 -0.67
C ILE A 146 -10.17 -9.35 -0.78
N ASP A 147 -10.46 -8.49 -1.76
CA ASP A 147 -11.83 -8.04 -2.00
C ASP A 147 -12.68 -9.17 -2.57
N ALA A 148 -13.59 -9.68 -1.76
CA ALA A 148 -14.49 -10.78 -2.13
C ALA A 148 -15.46 -10.42 -3.27
N SER A 149 -15.75 -9.12 -3.50
CA SER A 149 -16.70 -8.65 -4.52
C SER A 149 -16.07 -8.53 -5.92
N GLY A 150 -14.80 -8.21 -6.01
CA GLY A 150 -14.10 -7.98 -7.28
C GLY A 150 -12.97 -8.94 -7.59
N GLY A 151 -12.60 -9.81 -6.65
CA GLY A 151 -11.43 -10.67 -6.72
C GLY A 151 -10.13 -9.88 -6.89
N GLY A 152 -9.09 -10.25 -6.17
CA GLY A 152 -7.77 -9.63 -6.32
C GLY A 152 -7.26 -8.92 -5.08
N ILE A 153 -6.03 -8.47 -5.17
CA ILE A 153 -5.26 -7.89 -4.07
C ILE A 153 -4.95 -6.44 -4.40
N ASP A 154 -5.23 -5.54 -3.46
CA ASP A 154 -4.82 -4.15 -3.56
C ASP A 154 -3.30 -4.04 -3.36
N VAL A 155 -2.64 -3.33 -4.25
CA VAL A 155 -1.20 -3.09 -4.22
C VAL A 155 -0.96 -1.59 -4.16
N PHE A 156 0.02 -1.20 -3.37
CA PHE A 156 0.40 0.19 -3.18
C PHE A 156 1.87 0.36 -3.57
N ALA A 157 2.12 1.33 -4.43
CA ALA A 157 3.47 1.65 -4.90
C ALA A 157 3.76 3.13 -4.68
N GLU A 158 4.92 3.43 -4.12
CA GLU A 158 5.39 4.79 -3.92
C GLU A 158 6.11 5.29 -5.17
N LEU A 159 5.72 6.45 -5.66
CA LEU A 159 6.34 7.10 -6.81
C LEU A 159 7.70 7.68 -6.43
N ILE A 160 8.67 7.54 -7.32
CA ILE A 160 10.04 8.00 -7.12
C ILE A 160 10.28 9.29 -7.92
N GLY A 161 11.08 10.20 -7.35
CA GLY A 161 11.52 11.40 -8.07
C GLY A 161 10.44 12.43 -8.34
N ILE A 162 9.37 12.41 -7.52
CA ILE A 162 8.33 13.43 -7.57
C ILE A 162 8.62 14.61 -6.65
N ASP A 163 8.19 15.79 -7.06
CA ASP A 163 8.39 17.05 -6.33
C ASP A 163 7.19 17.99 -6.50
N LEU A 164 7.33 19.22 -6.00
CA LEU A 164 6.31 20.28 -6.12
C LEU A 164 6.02 20.68 -7.58
N VAL A 165 6.97 20.51 -8.49
CA VAL A 165 6.84 20.88 -9.91
C VAL A 165 6.13 19.78 -10.71
N THR A 166 6.14 18.56 -10.21
CA THR A 166 5.48 17.42 -10.85
C THR A 166 3.99 17.71 -11.02
N PRO A 167 3.43 17.58 -12.24
CA PRO A 167 2.03 17.91 -12.50
C PRO A 167 1.04 16.87 -11.98
N LEU A 168 1.48 15.66 -11.61
CA LEU A 168 0.63 14.60 -11.09
C LEU A 168 0.03 14.99 -9.73
N ARG A 169 -1.27 14.73 -9.57
CA ARG A 169 -2.02 15.04 -8.34
C ARG A 169 -2.80 13.83 -7.87
N PRO A 170 -3.06 13.71 -6.55
CA PRO A 170 -3.96 12.68 -6.03
C PRO A 170 -5.32 12.71 -6.70
N GLY A 171 -5.85 11.53 -7.00
CA GLY A 171 -7.10 11.36 -7.76
C GLY A 171 -6.91 11.19 -9.26
N ALA A 172 -5.67 11.25 -9.77
CA ALA A 172 -5.40 10.96 -11.17
C ALA A 172 -5.51 9.45 -11.45
N PHE A 173 -6.13 9.10 -12.58
CA PHE A 173 -6.12 7.73 -13.10
C PHE A 173 -4.83 7.47 -13.86
N VAL A 174 -4.17 6.39 -13.53
CA VAL A 174 -2.88 6.01 -14.10
C VAL A 174 -2.89 4.57 -14.61
N GLU A 175 -2.07 4.31 -15.58
CA GLU A 175 -1.80 2.95 -16.10
C GLU A 175 -0.52 2.45 -15.46
N VAL A 176 -0.56 1.25 -14.86
CA VAL A 176 0.57 0.66 -14.15
C VAL A 176 1.13 -0.50 -14.98
N ASN A 177 2.41 -0.40 -15.31
CA ASN A 177 3.14 -1.46 -16.00
C ASN A 177 4.04 -2.18 -15.02
N ILE A 178 3.75 -3.44 -14.77
CA ILE A 178 4.53 -4.30 -13.88
C ILE A 178 5.36 -5.23 -14.75
N PRO A 179 6.71 -5.20 -14.68
CA PRO A 179 7.53 -6.14 -15.40
C PRO A 179 7.25 -7.55 -14.89
N SER A 180 6.79 -8.41 -15.80
CA SER A 180 6.52 -9.81 -15.54
C SER A 180 7.77 -10.66 -15.78
N ARG A 181 7.65 -11.96 -15.57
CA ARG A 181 8.70 -12.93 -15.86
C ARG A 181 8.95 -13.02 -17.37
N LEU A 182 10.21 -13.10 -17.77
CA LEU A 182 10.57 -13.42 -19.14
C LEU A 182 10.51 -14.94 -19.32
N TYR A 183 9.64 -15.38 -20.22
CA TYR A 183 9.57 -16.77 -20.65
C TYR A 183 10.40 -16.92 -21.91
N LYS A 184 11.30 -17.90 -21.92
CA LYS A 184 12.11 -18.26 -23.09
C LYS A 184 11.58 -19.55 -23.71
N ASP A 185 11.72 -19.69 -25.01
CA ASP A 185 11.35 -20.92 -25.74
C ASP A 185 9.87 -21.31 -25.52
N VAL A 186 8.95 -20.36 -25.65
CA VAL A 186 7.52 -20.57 -25.47
C VAL A 186 6.75 -20.29 -26.75
N VAL A 187 5.66 -21.02 -26.93
CA VAL A 187 4.69 -20.79 -28.00
C VAL A 187 3.47 -20.08 -27.40
N MET A 188 3.02 -19.01 -28.05
CA MET A 188 1.86 -18.27 -27.65
C MET A 188 0.64 -18.72 -28.47
N VAL A 189 -0.42 -19.12 -27.78
CA VAL A 189 -1.65 -19.61 -28.39
C VAL A 189 -2.83 -18.84 -27.79
N PRO A 190 -3.86 -18.48 -28.58
CA PRO A 190 -5.08 -17.85 -28.04
C PRO A 190 -5.73 -18.69 -26.93
N ASP A 191 -6.23 -18.04 -25.88
CA ASP A 191 -6.92 -18.72 -24.75
C ASP A 191 -8.09 -19.58 -25.23
N SER A 192 -8.79 -19.15 -26.30
CA SER A 192 -9.89 -19.89 -26.92
C SER A 192 -9.50 -21.25 -27.53
N ALA A 193 -8.20 -21.52 -27.73
CA ALA A 193 -7.72 -22.82 -28.21
C ALA A 193 -7.60 -23.88 -27.12
N LEU A 194 -7.57 -23.45 -25.84
CA LEU A 194 -7.40 -24.34 -24.71
C LEU A 194 -8.77 -24.92 -24.30
N VAL A 195 -8.84 -26.22 -24.25
CA VAL A 195 -10.03 -26.95 -23.82
C VAL A 195 -9.75 -27.67 -22.51
N ARG A 196 -10.67 -27.52 -21.55
CA ARG A 196 -10.58 -28.13 -20.21
C ARG A 196 -9.25 -27.85 -19.49
N ASP A 197 -8.68 -26.65 -19.73
CA ASP A 197 -7.44 -26.16 -19.13
C ASP A 197 -6.17 -26.96 -19.43
N LYS A 198 -6.21 -27.98 -20.30
CA LYS A 198 -5.07 -28.89 -20.57
C LYS A 198 -4.98 -29.41 -21.98
N ILE A 199 -5.96 -29.18 -22.84
CA ILE A 199 -6.02 -29.82 -24.16
C ILE A 199 -6.00 -28.75 -25.23
N ILE A 200 -5.18 -28.95 -26.27
CA ILE A 200 -5.24 -28.22 -27.52
C ILE A 200 -5.43 -29.20 -28.68
N TYR A 201 -6.04 -28.75 -29.75
CA TYR A 201 -6.22 -29.54 -30.95
C TYR A 201 -5.30 -29.03 -32.08
N LEU A 202 -4.47 -29.91 -32.58
CA LEU A 202 -3.58 -29.66 -33.69
C LEU A 202 -4.19 -30.21 -34.97
N VAL A 203 -3.82 -29.65 -36.13
CA VAL A 203 -4.14 -30.21 -37.45
C VAL A 203 -2.87 -30.79 -38.06
N ILE A 204 -2.82 -32.10 -38.16
CA ILE A 204 -1.70 -32.82 -38.75
C ILE A 204 -2.23 -33.65 -39.95
N ASN A 205 -1.69 -33.41 -41.14
CA ASN A 205 -2.12 -34.08 -42.38
C ASN A 205 -3.65 -34.02 -42.64
N GLY A 206 -4.27 -32.86 -42.30
CA GLY A 206 -5.71 -32.67 -42.48
C GLY A 206 -6.59 -33.37 -41.45
N ARG A 207 -6.01 -33.94 -40.40
CA ARG A 207 -6.74 -34.60 -39.31
C ARG A 207 -6.46 -33.91 -37.97
N VAL A 208 -7.47 -33.88 -37.11
CA VAL A 208 -7.36 -33.38 -35.75
C VAL A 208 -6.55 -34.35 -34.91
N LYS A 209 -5.58 -33.83 -34.18
CA LYS A 209 -4.86 -34.56 -33.14
C LYS A 209 -4.95 -33.84 -31.84
N GLU A 210 -5.40 -34.55 -30.83
CA GLU A 210 -5.46 -34.04 -29.43
C GLU A 210 -4.06 -34.05 -28.85
N LYS A 211 -3.68 -32.93 -28.20
CA LYS A 211 -2.43 -32.83 -27.45
C LYS A 211 -2.70 -32.25 -26.08
N ILE A 212 -2.23 -32.97 -25.06
CA ILE A 212 -2.24 -32.52 -23.68
C ILE A 212 -1.04 -31.56 -23.50
N VAL A 213 -1.32 -30.38 -22.96
CA VAL A 213 -0.32 -29.33 -22.72
C VAL A 213 -0.37 -28.86 -21.27
N ASN A 214 0.75 -28.36 -20.79
CA ASN A 214 0.81 -27.71 -19.49
C ASN A 214 1.07 -26.21 -19.71
N PRO A 215 0.04 -25.35 -19.56
CA PRO A 215 0.22 -23.92 -19.70
C PRO A 215 1.19 -23.38 -18.65
N LEU A 216 2.23 -22.67 -19.09
CA LEU A 216 3.15 -21.96 -18.22
C LEU A 216 2.53 -20.69 -17.66
N ARG A 217 1.64 -20.07 -18.45
CA ARG A 217 0.90 -18.86 -18.09
C ARG A 217 -0.42 -18.81 -18.86
N CYS A 218 -1.50 -18.46 -18.17
CA CYS A 218 -2.79 -18.13 -18.79
C CYS A 218 -3.01 -16.62 -18.68
N GLY A 219 -2.86 -15.90 -19.79
CA GLY A 219 -3.18 -14.48 -19.89
C GLY A 219 -4.68 -14.25 -20.11
N ALA A 220 -5.10 -12.99 -20.28
CA ALA A 220 -6.50 -12.63 -20.56
C ALA A 220 -6.96 -13.00 -21.99
N LYS A 221 -6.02 -13.10 -22.93
CA LYS A 221 -6.31 -13.41 -24.34
C LYS A 221 -5.46 -14.55 -24.89
N ASP A 222 -4.31 -14.78 -24.29
CA ASP A 222 -3.30 -15.72 -24.78
C ASP A 222 -2.74 -16.58 -23.65
N ILE A 223 -2.37 -17.78 -23.98
CA ILE A 223 -1.67 -18.74 -23.11
C ILE A 223 -0.26 -18.97 -23.62
N LEU A 224 0.68 -19.16 -22.70
CA LEU A 224 2.04 -19.52 -23.01
C LEU A 224 2.26 -21.00 -22.73
N LEU A 225 2.72 -21.72 -23.74
CA LEU A 225 3.04 -23.15 -23.68
C LEU A 225 4.54 -23.35 -23.81
N GLY A 226 5.12 -24.18 -22.93
CA GLY A 226 6.55 -24.52 -22.96
C GLY A 226 6.93 -25.61 -23.94
N ASP A 227 5.98 -26.11 -24.71
CA ASP A 227 6.15 -27.23 -25.66
C ASP A 227 6.77 -26.73 -26.95
N LYS A 228 8.09 -26.91 -27.11
CA LYS A 228 8.82 -26.53 -28.33
C LYS A 228 8.31 -27.24 -29.59
N ASP A 229 7.73 -28.42 -29.46
CA ASP A 229 7.19 -29.22 -30.55
C ASP A 229 5.98 -28.60 -31.22
N LEU A 230 5.44 -27.53 -30.66
CA LEU A 230 4.31 -26.80 -31.22
C LEU A 230 4.72 -25.73 -32.24
N ASP A 231 5.99 -25.42 -32.32
CA ASP A 231 6.48 -24.40 -33.25
C ASP A 231 6.21 -24.86 -34.71
N GLY A 232 5.56 -23.97 -35.46
CA GLY A 232 5.14 -24.27 -36.84
C GLY A 232 3.90 -25.17 -36.96
N SER A 233 3.28 -25.61 -35.85
CA SER A 233 2.07 -26.43 -35.88
C SER A 233 0.81 -25.58 -36.10
N VAL A 234 -0.17 -26.16 -36.81
CA VAL A 234 -1.48 -25.54 -37.01
C VAL A 234 -2.39 -25.90 -35.82
N VAL A 235 -2.81 -24.89 -35.06
CA VAL A 235 -3.66 -25.05 -33.88
C VAL A 235 -5.10 -24.62 -34.19
N ILE A 236 -6.08 -25.38 -33.73
CA ILE A 236 -7.50 -24.99 -33.82
C ILE A 236 -7.78 -23.97 -32.72
N THR A 237 -7.99 -22.73 -33.10
CA THR A 237 -8.20 -21.60 -32.17
C THR A 237 -9.64 -21.52 -31.63
N ARG A 238 -10.61 -22.13 -32.30
CA ARG A 238 -12.02 -22.20 -31.86
C ARG A 238 -12.54 -23.63 -32.00
N PRO A 239 -12.33 -24.47 -30.97
CA PRO A 239 -12.87 -25.82 -30.98
C PRO A 239 -14.39 -25.80 -31.07
N PHE A 240 -14.95 -26.69 -31.86
CA PHE A 240 -16.41 -26.82 -32.05
C PHE A 240 -16.94 -28.06 -31.29
N PRO A 241 -18.26 -28.07 -30.96
CA PRO A 241 -18.87 -29.26 -30.35
C PRO A 241 -18.65 -30.48 -31.23
N LYS A 242 -18.28 -31.61 -30.65
CA LYS A 242 -17.97 -32.90 -31.31
C LYS A 242 -16.60 -32.96 -31.99
N ILE A 243 -15.68 -32.03 -31.71
CA ILE A 243 -14.28 -32.23 -32.11
C ILE A 243 -13.70 -33.45 -31.41
N ALA A 244 -13.07 -34.32 -32.15
CA ALA A 244 -12.47 -35.56 -31.66
C ALA A 244 -11.17 -35.86 -32.41
N ASP A 245 -10.32 -36.63 -31.76
CA ASP A 245 -9.08 -37.11 -32.38
C ASP A 245 -9.35 -37.88 -33.69
N GLY A 246 -8.54 -37.66 -34.71
CA GLY A 246 -8.67 -38.30 -36.01
C GLY A 246 -9.70 -37.67 -36.98
N LEU A 247 -10.54 -36.69 -36.50
CA LEU A 247 -11.54 -36.03 -37.34
C LEU A 247 -10.85 -35.31 -38.53
N MET A 248 -11.37 -35.50 -39.73
CA MET A 248 -10.87 -34.80 -40.91
C MET A 248 -11.35 -33.34 -40.92
N VAL A 249 -10.46 -32.39 -41.02
CA VAL A 249 -10.73 -30.96 -41.04
C VAL A 249 -9.96 -30.28 -42.17
N ARG A 250 -10.57 -29.21 -42.71
CA ARG A 250 -9.93 -28.34 -43.67
C ARG A 250 -9.66 -26.98 -43.03
N ALA A 251 -8.38 -26.58 -42.94
CA ALA A 251 -8.04 -25.25 -42.52
C ALA A 251 -8.60 -24.22 -43.51
N ARG A 252 -9.22 -23.18 -42.98
CA ARG A 252 -9.64 -22.00 -43.76
C ARG A 252 -8.75 -20.83 -43.44
#